data_416ed90054fc78a9ac8d7203ef1c7d81
#
_entry.id   416ed90054fc78a9ac8d7203ef1c7d81
#
_cell.length_a   1.000
_cell.length_b   1.000
_cell.length_c   1.000
_cell.angle_alpha   90.00
_cell.angle_beta   90.00
_cell.angle_gamma   90.00
#
_symmetry.space_group_name_H-M   'P 1'
#
loop_
_entity.id
_entity.type
_entity.pdbx_description
1 polymer ?
#
loop_
_entity_poly.entity_id
_entity_poly.type
_entity_poly.pdbx_seq_one_letter_code
_entity_poly.pdbx_strand_id
1 'polypeptide(L)'
;MLALSLAVGDILEENRVNVYYTRTEDVYESPVQKALEGNAVGADYFVSIHRNASPYSNQYTGVATYVYSLFGQAARLAESINARLEQVGFANQGINEAPQLAVLNRTQMPTVLVEVGYINTDADNELLDARFDDAARAIAEGILDIL
;
A
#
# COMPACT_ATOMS: atom_id res chain seq x y z
N MET A 1 -9.14 1.72 5.04
CA MET A 1 -7.90 0.96 4.96
C MET A 1 -7.07 0.91 6.24
N LEU A 2 -7.61 1.52 7.28
CA LEU A 2 -6.99 1.46 8.61
C LEU A 2 -6.82 0.00 9.10
N ALA A 3 -7.89 -0.80 9.03
CA ALA A 3 -7.85 -2.19 9.48
C ALA A 3 -6.79 -3.02 8.74
N LEU A 4 -6.67 -2.83 7.42
CA LEU A 4 -5.68 -3.54 6.62
C LEU A 4 -4.26 -3.09 6.99
N SER A 5 -4.04 -1.80 7.16
CA SER A 5 -2.74 -1.25 7.56
C SER A 5 -2.30 -1.78 8.93
N LEU A 6 -3.23 -1.83 9.89
CA LEU A 6 -2.94 -2.37 11.23
C LEU A 6 -2.61 -3.87 11.17
N ALA A 7 -3.33 -4.63 10.36
CA ALA A 7 -3.07 -6.06 10.17
C ALA A 7 -1.70 -6.30 9.53
N VAL A 8 -1.33 -5.50 8.53
CA VAL A 8 0.01 -5.55 7.92
C VAL A 8 1.09 -5.24 8.96
N GLY A 9 0.89 -4.20 9.73
CA GLY A 9 1.83 -3.79 10.77
C GLY A 9 2.03 -4.87 11.83
N ASP A 10 0.96 -5.54 12.26
CA ASP A 10 1.04 -6.63 13.22
C ASP A 10 1.95 -7.77 12.71
N ILE A 11 1.81 -8.14 11.44
CA ILE A 11 2.65 -9.19 10.85
C ILE A 11 4.12 -8.73 10.77
N LEU A 12 4.35 -7.48 10.40
CA LEU A 12 5.71 -6.93 10.35
C LEU A 12 6.34 -6.91 11.73
N GLU A 13 5.61 -6.50 12.76
CA GLU A 13 6.09 -6.48 14.15
C GLU A 13 6.42 -7.89 14.65
N GLU A 14 5.63 -8.90 14.30
CA GLU A 14 5.91 -10.31 14.59
C GLU A 14 7.23 -10.76 13.96
N ASN A 15 7.64 -10.14 12.86
CA ASN A 15 8.90 -10.40 12.16
C ASN A 15 10.00 -9.40 12.53
N ARG A 16 9.86 -8.73 13.69
CA ARG A 16 10.86 -7.84 14.28
C ARG A 16 11.16 -6.59 13.44
N VAL A 17 10.18 -6.13 12.68
CA VAL A 17 10.25 -4.85 11.97
C VAL A 17 9.62 -3.79 12.86
N ASN A 18 10.31 -2.67 13.04
CA ASN A 18 9.75 -1.51 13.75
C ASN A 18 8.74 -0.82 12.85
N VAL A 19 7.52 -0.65 13.34
CA VAL A 19 6.43 -0.04 12.57
C VAL A 19 5.97 1.24 13.25
N TYR A 20 5.92 2.33 12.49
CA TYR A 20 5.29 3.57 12.89
C TYR A 20 4.00 3.75 12.08
N TYR A 21 2.89 4.02 12.75
CA TYR A 21 1.61 4.27 12.11
C TYR A 21 1.33 5.77 12.11
N THR A 22 0.93 6.32 10.96
CA THR A 22 0.51 7.73 10.90
C THR A 22 -0.84 7.92 11.58
N ARG A 23 -1.63 6.87 11.70
CA ARG A 23 -2.84 6.85 12.53
C ARG A 23 -3.12 5.43 13.03
N THR A 24 -3.77 5.31 14.17
CA THR A 24 -4.24 4.04 14.73
C THR A 24 -5.75 4.03 14.97
N GLU A 25 -6.41 5.14 14.69
CA GLU A 25 -7.85 5.31 14.83
C GLU A 25 -8.41 6.09 13.62
N ASP A 26 -9.72 6.17 13.51
CA ASP A 26 -10.38 6.81 12.36
C ASP A 26 -10.34 8.34 12.49
N VAL A 27 -9.18 8.90 12.21
CA VAL A 27 -8.92 10.34 12.14
C VAL A 27 -8.34 10.69 10.79
N TYR A 28 -8.62 11.92 10.35
CA TYR A 28 -8.07 12.41 9.08
C TYR A 28 -6.69 13.03 9.30
N GLU A 29 -5.80 12.71 8.38
CA GLU A 29 -4.49 13.36 8.28
C GLU A 29 -4.20 13.62 6.81
N SER A 30 -3.73 14.82 6.48
CA SER A 30 -3.43 15.16 5.08
C SER A 30 -2.25 14.34 4.55
N PRO A 31 -2.17 14.12 3.23
CA PRO A 31 -1.00 13.44 2.64
C PRO A 31 0.33 14.10 2.98
N VAL A 32 0.36 15.43 3.04
CA VAL A 32 1.57 16.19 3.42
C VAL A 32 1.97 15.90 4.86
N GLN A 33 1.00 15.91 5.79
CA GLN A 33 1.26 15.60 7.21
C GLN A 33 1.82 14.19 7.38
N LYS A 34 1.24 13.22 6.70
CA LYS A 34 1.71 11.84 6.73
C LYS A 34 3.16 11.72 6.25
N ALA A 35 3.48 12.40 5.14
CA ALA A 35 4.83 12.41 4.60
C ALA A 35 5.83 13.02 5.59
N LEU A 36 5.47 14.15 6.21
CA LEU A 36 6.32 14.81 7.19
C LEU A 36 6.55 13.94 8.43
N GLU A 37 5.56 13.20 8.88
CA GLU A 37 5.71 12.25 9.99
C GLU A 37 6.70 11.14 9.65
N GLY A 38 6.59 10.56 8.46
CA GLY A 38 7.53 9.54 8.00
C GLY A 38 8.96 10.06 7.96
N ASN A 39 9.15 11.29 7.49
CA ASN A 39 10.47 11.94 7.48
C ASN A 39 10.99 12.18 8.90
N ALA A 40 10.11 12.66 9.79
CA ALA A 40 10.50 12.99 11.17
C ALA A 40 10.95 11.77 11.98
N VAL A 41 10.31 10.61 11.78
CA VAL A 41 10.68 9.37 12.48
C VAL A 41 11.86 8.66 11.83
N GLY A 42 12.29 9.11 10.65
CA GLY A 42 13.43 8.52 9.95
C GLY A 42 13.17 7.10 9.47
N ALA A 43 11.96 6.83 8.97
CA ALA A 43 11.62 5.52 8.47
C ALA A 43 12.46 5.14 7.25
N ASP A 44 12.78 3.85 7.11
CA ASP A 44 13.53 3.33 5.96
C ASP A 44 12.64 3.19 4.71
N TYR A 45 11.36 2.93 4.92
CA TYR A 45 10.35 2.80 3.88
C TYR A 45 9.04 3.42 4.35
N PHE A 46 8.24 3.92 3.41
CA PHE A 46 6.90 4.44 3.67
C PHE A 46 5.91 3.70 2.77
N VAL A 47 4.92 3.05 3.39
CA VAL A 47 3.89 2.30 2.67
C VAL A 47 2.53 2.90 2.97
N SER A 48 1.88 3.44 1.94
CA SER A 48 0.54 3.99 2.03
C SER A 48 -0.45 3.00 1.39
N ILE A 49 -1.50 2.63 2.12
CA ILE A 49 -2.46 1.61 1.66
C ILE A 49 -3.81 2.26 1.43
N HIS A 50 -4.34 2.10 0.23
CA HIS A 50 -5.58 2.71 -0.23
C HIS A 50 -6.46 1.73 -1.00
N ARG A 51 -7.69 2.12 -1.24
CA ARG A 51 -8.59 1.50 -2.21
C ARG A 51 -8.79 2.48 -3.36
N ASN A 52 -8.76 1.97 -4.58
CA ASN A 52 -8.96 2.77 -5.78
C ASN A 52 -10.45 3.00 -6.04
N ALA A 53 -10.76 3.95 -6.91
CA ALA A 53 -12.11 4.21 -7.35
C ALA A 53 -12.10 4.57 -8.83
N SER A 54 -13.13 4.15 -9.54
CA SER A 54 -13.34 4.47 -10.95
C SER A 54 -14.62 5.30 -11.13
N PRO A 55 -14.78 6.03 -12.26
CA PRO A 55 -15.98 6.82 -12.51
C PRO A 55 -17.27 6.01 -12.51
N TYR A 56 -17.22 4.75 -12.97
CA TYR A 56 -18.38 3.86 -13.03
C TYR A 56 -18.12 2.58 -12.26
N SER A 57 -19.18 2.05 -11.63
CA SER A 57 -19.09 0.80 -10.88
C SER A 57 -18.67 -0.36 -11.80
N ASN A 58 -17.82 -1.25 -11.28
CA ASN A 58 -17.36 -2.46 -11.98
C ASN A 58 -16.61 -2.19 -13.29
N GLN A 59 -16.05 -0.99 -13.45
CA GLN A 59 -15.32 -0.60 -14.65
C GLN A 59 -13.93 -1.21 -14.69
N TYR A 60 -13.22 -1.17 -13.56
CA TYR A 60 -11.86 -1.66 -13.42
C TYR A 60 -11.73 -2.57 -12.21
N THR A 61 -10.69 -3.40 -12.20
CA THR A 61 -10.40 -4.34 -11.12
C THR A 61 -8.89 -4.45 -10.91
N GLY A 62 -8.49 -4.89 -9.72
CA GLY A 62 -7.12 -5.28 -9.45
C GLY A 62 -6.31 -4.30 -8.61
N VAL A 63 -5.06 -4.67 -8.37
CA VAL A 63 -4.10 -3.89 -7.60
C VAL A 63 -3.20 -3.09 -8.53
N ALA A 64 -2.98 -1.83 -8.16
CA ALA A 64 -2.00 -0.96 -8.80
C ALA A 64 -1.19 -0.27 -7.71
N THR A 65 0.11 -0.13 -7.90
CA THR A 65 0.95 0.59 -6.94
C THR A 65 1.62 1.78 -7.63
N TYR A 66 1.57 2.91 -6.96
CA TYR A 66 2.14 4.16 -7.44
C TYR A 66 3.46 4.45 -6.74
N VAL A 67 4.42 4.93 -7.53
CA VAL A 67 5.76 5.29 -7.09
C VAL A 67 6.15 6.64 -7.67
N TYR A 68 7.15 7.28 -7.07
CA TYR A 68 7.70 8.53 -7.62
C TYR A 68 8.44 8.26 -8.94
N SER A 69 9.20 7.16 -8.98
CA SER A 69 10.01 6.78 -10.15
C SER A 69 9.96 5.27 -10.34
N LEU A 70 9.97 4.81 -11.57
CA LEU A 70 10.05 3.38 -11.91
C LEU A 70 11.43 2.77 -11.67
N PHE A 71 12.38 3.55 -11.16
CA PHE A 71 13.74 3.08 -10.87
C PHE A 71 13.99 3.10 -9.36
N GLY A 72 14.78 2.13 -8.89
CA GLY A 72 15.24 2.10 -7.52
C GLY A 72 14.42 1.23 -6.58
N GLN A 73 14.60 1.47 -5.28
CA GLN A 73 14.05 0.60 -4.22
C GLN A 73 12.53 0.66 -4.12
N ALA A 74 11.93 1.83 -4.32
CA ALA A 74 10.46 1.96 -4.28
C ALA A 74 9.80 1.11 -5.36
N ALA A 75 10.35 1.10 -6.57
CA ALA A 75 9.83 0.27 -7.66
C ALA A 75 9.94 -1.22 -7.33
N ARG A 76 11.06 -1.66 -6.76
CA ARG A 76 11.24 -3.06 -6.33
C ARG A 76 10.25 -3.45 -5.24
N LEU A 77 10.04 -2.57 -4.27
CA LEU A 77 9.05 -2.79 -3.20
C LEU A 77 7.63 -2.90 -3.79
N ALA A 78 7.28 -2.01 -4.71
CA ALA A 78 5.98 -2.02 -5.38
C ALA A 78 5.76 -3.32 -6.17
N GLU A 79 6.75 -3.76 -6.93
CA GLU A 79 6.69 -5.03 -7.67
C GLU A 79 6.49 -6.22 -6.73
N SER A 80 7.22 -6.24 -5.63
CA SER A 80 7.15 -7.31 -4.64
C SER A 80 5.76 -7.41 -4.01
N ILE A 81 5.19 -6.28 -3.61
CA ILE A 81 3.83 -6.23 -3.03
C ILE A 81 2.78 -6.65 -4.06
N ASN A 82 2.86 -6.12 -5.28
CA ASN A 82 1.91 -6.48 -6.34
C ASN A 82 1.94 -7.97 -6.66
N ALA A 83 3.14 -8.56 -6.74
CA ALA A 83 3.29 -9.99 -7.02
C ALA A 83 2.62 -10.86 -5.95
N ARG A 84 2.75 -10.46 -4.68
CA ARG A 84 2.11 -11.18 -3.57
C ARG A 84 0.59 -11.03 -3.59
N LEU A 85 0.08 -9.84 -3.87
CA LEU A 85 -1.36 -9.60 -3.97
C LEU A 85 -1.97 -10.33 -5.18
N GLU A 86 -1.23 -10.47 -6.27
CA GLU A 86 -1.66 -11.26 -7.41
C GLU A 86 -1.88 -12.72 -7.01
N GLN A 87 -1.05 -13.28 -6.16
CA GLN A 87 -1.20 -14.64 -5.65
C GLN A 87 -2.46 -14.83 -4.79
N VAL A 88 -2.95 -13.75 -4.18
CA VAL A 88 -4.23 -13.77 -3.44
C VAL A 88 -5.42 -13.83 -4.39
N GLY A 89 -5.27 -13.31 -5.60
CA GLY A 89 -6.31 -13.33 -6.62
C GLY A 89 -6.59 -11.98 -7.26
N PHE A 90 -5.91 -10.91 -6.84
CA PHE A 90 -6.06 -9.59 -7.47
C PHE A 90 -5.38 -9.55 -8.84
N ALA A 91 -6.06 -8.99 -9.84
CA ALA A 91 -5.42 -8.71 -11.12
C ALA A 91 -4.28 -7.71 -10.89
N ASN A 92 -3.11 -7.97 -11.44
CA ASN A 92 -1.96 -7.09 -11.28
C ASN A 92 -1.96 -6.03 -12.39
N GLN A 93 -2.31 -4.80 -12.03
CA GLN A 93 -2.38 -3.66 -12.95
C GLN A 93 -1.04 -2.92 -13.04
N GLY A 94 0.00 -3.45 -12.40
CA GLY A 94 1.35 -2.94 -12.54
C GLY A 94 1.69 -1.79 -11.62
N ILE A 95 2.80 -1.14 -11.95
CA ILE A 95 3.40 -0.05 -11.21
C ILE A 95 3.36 1.18 -12.08
N ASN A 96 2.95 2.32 -11.51
CA ASN A 96 2.77 3.57 -12.25
C ASN A 96 3.51 4.71 -11.56
N GLU A 97 4.12 5.59 -12.32
CA GLU A 97 4.70 6.82 -11.78
C GLU A 97 3.60 7.83 -11.50
N ALA A 98 3.66 8.43 -10.32
CA ALA A 98 2.74 9.48 -9.91
C ALA A 98 3.47 10.55 -9.09
N PRO A 99 4.45 11.25 -9.68
CA PRO A 99 5.28 12.21 -8.95
C PRO A 99 4.49 13.41 -8.40
N GLN A 100 3.26 13.61 -8.85
CA GLN A 100 2.39 14.68 -8.37
C GLN A 100 1.75 14.38 -7.00
N LEU A 101 1.74 13.11 -6.55
CA LEU A 101 1.15 12.74 -5.27
C LEU A 101 2.04 13.18 -4.11
N ALA A 102 1.47 13.93 -3.16
CA ALA A 102 2.23 14.51 -2.05
C ALA A 102 2.97 13.47 -1.22
N VAL A 103 2.35 12.32 -0.94
CA VAL A 103 2.99 11.25 -0.16
C VAL A 103 4.23 10.68 -0.87
N LEU A 104 4.27 10.77 -2.20
CA LEU A 104 5.40 10.28 -2.99
C LEU A 104 6.48 11.35 -3.17
N ASN A 105 6.10 12.62 -3.34
CA ASN A 105 7.07 13.68 -3.62
C ASN A 105 7.58 14.41 -2.38
N ARG A 106 6.94 14.24 -1.21
CA ARG A 106 7.33 14.90 0.04
C ARG A 106 8.07 13.99 1.01
N THR A 107 8.11 12.69 0.76
CA THR A 107 8.87 11.73 1.57
C THR A 107 10.32 11.68 1.14
N GLN A 108 11.23 11.43 2.12
CA GLN A 108 12.68 11.38 1.92
C GLN A 108 13.21 9.95 1.81
N MET A 109 12.34 8.95 1.90
CA MET A 109 12.68 7.54 1.80
C MET A 109 11.90 6.89 0.67
N PRO A 110 12.27 5.67 0.24
CA PRO A 110 11.46 4.92 -0.72
C PRO A 110 10.03 4.79 -0.24
N THR A 111 9.08 5.20 -1.08
CA THR A 111 7.65 5.29 -0.75
C THR A 111 6.82 4.65 -1.84
N VAL A 112 5.83 3.86 -1.43
CA VAL A 112 4.84 3.27 -2.33
C VAL A 112 3.44 3.61 -1.84
N LEU A 113 2.52 3.80 -2.79
CA LEU A 113 1.09 3.93 -2.51
C LEU A 113 0.39 2.76 -3.20
N VAL A 114 -0.09 1.82 -2.38
CA VAL A 114 -0.72 0.59 -2.86
C VAL A 114 -2.22 0.77 -2.93
N GLU A 115 -2.79 0.62 -4.12
CA GLU A 115 -4.24 0.62 -4.34
C GLU A 115 -4.71 -0.84 -4.37
N VAL A 116 -5.33 -1.30 -3.29
CA VAL A 116 -5.76 -2.68 -3.10
C VAL A 116 -7.17 -2.87 -3.63
N GLY A 117 -7.29 -2.98 -4.95
CA GLY A 117 -8.57 -3.13 -5.62
C GLY A 117 -9.38 -1.85 -5.67
N TYR A 118 -10.51 -1.91 -6.36
CA TYR A 118 -11.43 -0.79 -6.54
C TYR A 118 -12.60 -0.90 -5.57
N ILE A 119 -12.83 0.17 -4.80
CA ILE A 119 -13.90 0.20 -3.79
C ILE A 119 -15.30 0.13 -4.41
N ASN A 120 -15.42 0.49 -5.69
CA ASN A 120 -16.68 0.40 -6.44
C ASN A 120 -16.70 -0.74 -7.46
N THR A 121 -15.88 -1.78 -7.26
CA THR A 121 -15.90 -3.01 -8.03
C THR A 121 -16.28 -4.18 -7.13
N ASP A 122 -17.38 -4.84 -7.43
CA ASP A 122 -17.94 -5.92 -6.60
C ASP A 122 -16.94 -7.07 -6.41
N ALA A 123 -16.30 -7.50 -7.49
CA ALA A 123 -15.33 -8.60 -7.45
C ALA A 123 -14.15 -8.28 -6.51
N ASP A 124 -13.64 -7.05 -6.54
CA ASP A 124 -12.55 -6.63 -5.66
C ASP A 124 -13.00 -6.59 -4.19
N ASN A 125 -14.21 -6.12 -3.93
CA ASN A 125 -14.77 -6.08 -2.57
C ASN A 125 -14.99 -7.50 -2.03
N GLU A 126 -15.55 -8.39 -2.82
CA GLU A 126 -15.77 -9.78 -2.45
C GLU A 126 -14.45 -10.49 -2.14
N LEU A 127 -13.44 -10.28 -2.97
CA LEU A 127 -12.12 -10.88 -2.79
C LEU A 127 -11.46 -10.37 -1.50
N LEU A 128 -11.47 -9.05 -1.28
CA LEU A 128 -10.86 -8.47 -0.09
C LEU A 128 -11.59 -8.93 1.18
N ASP A 129 -12.93 -8.97 1.16
CA ASP A 129 -13.71 -9.42 2.31
C ASP A 129 -13.44 -10.91 2.61
N ALA A 130 -13.38 -11.75 1.58
CA ALA A 130 -13.16 -13.19 1.75
C ALA A 130 -11.71 -13.54 2.13
N ARG A 131 -10.73 -12.76 1.67
CA ARG A 131 -9.31 -13.03 1.80
C ARG A 131 -8.55 -11.88 2.48
N PHE A 132 -9.18 -11.20 3.45
CA PHE A 132 -8.59 -10.04 4.13
C PHE A 132 -7.24 -10.38 4.79
N ASP A 133 -7.18 -11.47 5.53
CA ASP A 133 -5.95 -11.87 6.21
C ASP A 133 -4.84 -12.26 5.22
N ASP A 134 -5.22 -12.90 4.12
CA ASP A 134 -4.27 -13.24 3.07
C ASP A 134 -3.73 -11.98 2.36
N ALA A 135 -4.59 -10.97 2.15
CA ALA A 135 -4.17 -9.70 1.58
C ALA A 135 -3.20 -8.96 2.51
N ALA A 136 -3.49 -8.93 3.81
CA ALA A 136 -2.58 -8.34 4.80
C ALA A 136 -1.23 -9.06 4.80
N ARG A 137 -1.25 -10.38 4.80
CA ARG A 137 -0.03 -11.20 4.75
C ARG A 137 0.75 -10.97 3.46
N ALA A 138 0.07 -10.86 2.33
CA ALA A 138 0.70 -10.60 1.03
C ALA A 138 1.47 -9.28 1.04
N ILE A 139 0.86 -8.22 1.55
CA ILE A 139 1.52 -6.92 1.64
C ILE A 139 2.72 -7.00 2.58
N ALA A 140 2.55 -7.59 3.76
CA ALA A 140 3.63 -7.72 4.74
C ALA A 140 4.79 -8.56 4.18
N GLU A 141 4.52 -9.70 3.56
CA GLU A 141 5.55 -10.55 2.96
C GLU A 141 6.24 -9.86 1.79
N GLY A 142 5.50 -9.10 0.99
CA GLY A 142 6.09 -8.28 -0.08
C GLY A 142 7.08 -7.26 0.46
N ILE A 143 6.79 -6.65 1.60
CA ILE A 143 7.70 -5.74 2.29
C ILE A 143 8.91 -6.52 2.82
N LEU A 144 8.68 -7.64 3.52
CA LEU A 144 9.75 -8.46 4.09
C LEU A 144 10.73 -8.98 3.05
N ASP A 145 10.26 -9.29 1.85
CA ASP A 145 11.11 -9.76 0.75
C ASP A 145 12.16 -8.73 0.32
N ILE A 146 11.90 -7.44 0.59
CA ILE A 146 12.78 -6.33 0.20
C ILE A 146 13.73 -5.91 1.33
N LEU A 147 13.35 -6.13 2.57
CA LEU A 147 14.15 -5.72 3.75
C LEU A 147 15.46 -6.49 3.91
#